data_2ee9bb61957b1413fb20f4942400bef9
#
_entry.id   2ee9bb61957b1413fb20f4942400bef9
#
_cell.length_a   1.000
_cell.length_b   1.000
_cell.length_c   1.000
_cell.angle_alpha   90.00
_cell.angle_beta   90.00
_cell.angle_gamma   90.00
#
_symmetry.space_group_name_H-M   'P 1'
#
loop_
_entity.id
_entity.type
_entity.pdbx_description
1 polymer ?
#
loop_
_entity_poly.entity_id
_entity_poly.type
_entity_poly.pdbx_seq_one_letter_code
_entity_poly.pdbx_strand_id
1 'polypeptide(L)'
;MDIDDTILDFDKCSSWSIYMAANRMRVYLPENTQSVFNSVTDKLWKEMEAGRLTYDEIFEIRWKVVFSVLGVECDHLEFEKQFLRFLSVSTDEVNGARDLLRYLSGKYEIYSATNGTSKIQHTRLELSDMDQYFRGMFISEELGFSKPSREFYDACFERLGNRFLPEEVMAVGNSPDTDIAGAREYGIKTCLFDKKKKYPDCDADYIISRLSELKEIL
;
A
#
# COMPACT_ATOMS: atom_id res chain seq x y z
N MET A 1 -10.24 -0.31 -2.86
CA MET A 1 -9.47 -1.33 -2.08
C MET A 1 -8.01 -0.97 -2.13
N ASP A 2 -7.33 -0.95 -0.99
CA ASP A 2 -5.89 -0.73 -0.93
C ASP A 2 -5.10 -1.93 -1.48
N ILE A 3 -3.79 -1.75 -1.78
CA ILE A 3 -2.93 -2.78 -2.38
C ILE A 3 -1.97 -3.37 -1.35
N ASP A 4 -1.08 -2.55 -0.80
CA ASP A 4 0.01 -3.01 0.05
C ASP A 4 -0.47 -3.43 1.45
N ASP A 5 -0.10 -4.63 1.87
CA ASP A 5 -0.58 -5.32 3.09
C ASP A 5 -2.11 -5.54 3.15
N THR A 6 -2.81 -5.28 2.02
CA THR A 6 -4.23 -5.59 1.84
C THR A 6 -4.42 -6.73 0.86
N ILE A 7 -3.92 -6.63 -0.37
CA ILE A 7 -3.96 -7.69 -1.38
C ILE A 7 -2.59 -8.24 -1.76
N LEU A 8 -1.55 -7.42 -1.73
CA LEU A 8 -0.15 -7.82 -1.86
C LEU A 8 0.55 -7.66 -0.51
N ASP A 9 1.28 -8.69 -0.08
CA ASP A 9 1.98 -8.75 1.23
C ASP A 9 3.28 -7.93 1.13
N PHE A 10 3.21 -6.64 1.49
CA PHE A 10 4.35 -5.73 1.37
C PHE A 10 5.51 -6.13 2.28
N ASP A 11 5.23 -6.65 3.47
CA ASP A 11 6.27 -7.15 4.38
C ASP A 11 7.13 -8.23 3.69
N LYS A 12 6.51 -9.17 2.96
CA LYS A 12 7.24 -10.20 2.22
C LYS A 12 7.92 -9.66 0.98
N CYS A 13 7.20 -8.85 0.19
CA CYS A 13 7.72 -8.25 -1.03
C CYS A 13 8.95 -7.38 -0.74
N SER A 14 8.90 -6.54 0.28
CA SER A 14 10.01 -5.70 0.69
C SER A 14 11.18 -6.50 1.24
N SER A 15 10.93 -7.51 2.08
CA SER A 15 11.96 -8.38 2.63
C SER A 15 12.74 -9.10 1.53
N TRP A 16 12.03 -9.69 0.57
CA TRP A 16 12.66 -10.32 -0.59
C TRP A 16 13.44 -9.31 -1.43
N SER A 17 12.90 -8.12 -1.66
CA SER A 17 13.56 -7.08 -2.45
C SER A 17 14.82 -6.55 -1.78
N ILE A 18 14.81 -6.38 -0.46
CA ILE A 18 16.00 -6.05 0.34
C ILE A 18 17.08 -7.11 0.19
N TYR A 19 16.70 -8.38 0.34
CA TYR A 19 17.63 -9.50 0.19
C TYR A 19 18.25 -9.53 -1.22
N MET A 20 17.45 -9.35 -2.26
CA MET A 20 17.92 -9.34 -3.65
C MET A 20 18.83 -8.14 -3.97
N ALA A 21 18.49 -6.96 -3.45
CA ALA A 21 19.33 -5.76 -3.60
C ALA A 21 20.68 -5.93 -2.88
N ALA A 22 20.67 -6.46 -1.66
CA ALA A 22 21.89 -6.74 -0.90
C ALA A 22 22.81 -7.73 -1.62
N ASN A 23 22.25 -8.83 -2.15
CA ASN A 23 23.00 -9.80 -2.94
C ASN A 23 23.58 -9.18 -4.22
N ARG A 24 22.77 -8.39 -4.92
CA ARG A 24 23.20 -7.70 -6.16
C ARG A 24 24.37 -6.76 -5.92
N MET A 25 24.35 -6.04 -4.79
CA MET A 25 25.36 -5.08 -4.41
C MET A 25 26.51 -5.69 -3.58
N ARG A 26 26.40 -6.98 -3.24
CA ARG A 26 27.36 -7.71 -2.40
C ARG A 26 27.60 -7.03 -1.04
N VAL A 27 26.52 -6.49 -0.45
CA VAL A 27 26.53 -5.91 0.88
C VAL A 27 25.92 -6.86 1.89
N TYR A 28 26.56 -7.00 3.06
CA TYR A 28 25.99 -7.75 4.17
C TYR A 28 25.08 -6.85 4.98
N LEU A 29 23.86 -7.31 5.21
CA LEU A 29 22.87 -6.62 6.04
C LEU A 29 22.60 -7.39 7.33
N PRO A 30 22.52 -6.70 8.48
CA PRO A 30 22.15 -7.33 9.76
C PRO A 30 20.74 -7.94 9.75
N GLU A 31 20.46 -8.90 10.64
CA GLU A 31 19.16 -9.58 10.74
C GLU A 31 17.98 -8.62 11.02
N ASN A 32 18.24 -7.53 11.75
CA ASN A 32 17.22 -6.54 12.08
C ASN A 32 16.91 -5.54 10.95
N THR A 33 17.49 -5.70 9.76
CA THR A 33 17.33 -4.75 8.63
C THR A 33 15.87 -4.50 8.29
N GLN A 34 15.04 -5.55 8.20
CA GLN A 34 13.62 -5.40 7.87
C GLN A 34 12.88 -4.53 8.91
N SER A 35 13.13 -4.75 10.19
CA SER A 35 12.47 -3.96 11.25
C SER A 35 12.91 -2.50 11.26
N VAL A 36 14.19 -2.23 10.98
CA VAL A 36 14.70 -0.86 10.83
C VAL A 36 14.12 -0.22 9.58
N PHE A 37 14.10 -0.93 8.45
CA PHE A 37 13.48 -0.46 7.20
C PHE A 37 12.00 -0.08 7.42
N ASN A 38 11.20 -0.96 8.04
CA ASN A 38 9.79 -0.68 8.31
C ASN A 38 9.64 0.57 9.19
N SER A 39 10.39 0.66 10.29
CA SER A 39 10.32 1.81 11.20
C SER A 39 10.73 3.14 10.56
N VAL A 40 11.72 3.13 9.68
CA VAL A 40 12.16 4.33 8.93
C VAL A 40 11.12 4.68 7.87
N THR A 41 10.69 3.69 7.11
CA THR A 41 9.73 3.87 6.01
C THR A 41 8.40 4.40 6.53
N ASP A 42 7.84 3.84 7.59
CA ASP A 42 6.59 4.31 8.21
C ASP A 42 6.66 5.79 8.61
N LYS A 43 7.79 6.25 9.13
CA LYS A 43 7.99 7.66 9.49
C LYS A 43 8.04 8.56 8.25
N LEU A 44 8.78 8.14 7.23
CA LEU A 44 8.91 8.93 6.00
C LEU A 44 7.58 9.04 5.25
N TRP A 45 6.80 7.95 5.19
CA TRP A 45 5.47 7.97 4.61
C TRP A 45 4.53 8.90 5.36
N LYS A 46 4.54 8.91 6.69
CA LYS A 46 3.76 9.87 7.49
C LYS A 46 4.14 11.33 7.22
N GLU A 47 5.42 11.62 7.00
CA GLU A 47 5.87 12.95 6.60
C GLU A 47 5.35 13.34 5.21
N MET A 48 5.33 12.39 4.28
CA MET A 48 4.79 12.61 2.93
C MET A 48 3.26 12.82 2.96
N GLU A 49 2.53 12.00 3.69
CA GLU A 49 1.09 12.12 3.88
C GLU A 49 0.69 13.44 4.53
N ALA A 50 1.57 14.00 5.37
CA ALA A 50 1.43 15.32 5.94
C ALA A 50 1.91 16.46 5.01
N GLY A 51 2.30 16.14 3.77
CA GLY A 51 2.74 17.11 2.77
C GLY A 51 4.13 17.73 3.04
N ARG A 52 4.94 17.12 3.91
CA ARG A 52 6.27 17.60 4.28
C ARG A 52 7.41 16.97 3.47
N LEU A 53 7.14 15.84 2.81
CA LEU A 53 8.08 15.18 1.90
C LEU A 53 7.38 14.79 0.60
N THR A 54 8.16 14.68 -0.45
CA THR A 54 7.77 14.11 -1.75
C THR A 54 8.24 12.66 -1.86
N TYR A 55 7.74 11.92 -2.86
CA TYR A 55 8.25 10.56 -3.18
C TYR A 55 9.75 10.57 -3.46
N ASP A 56 10.23 11.51 -4.27
CA ASP A 56 11.63 11.61 -4.65
C ASP A 56 12.52 11.82 -3.42
N GLU A 57 12.12 12.70 -2.50
CA GLU A 57 12.84 12.92 -1.24
C GLU A 57 12.86 11.66 -0.36
N ILE A 58 11.76 10.90 -0.28
CA ILE A 58 11.75 9.61 0.44
C ILE A 58 12.77 8.65 -0.19
N PHE A 59 12.77 8.49 -1.50
CA PHE A 59 13.65 7.56 -2.19
C PHE A 59 15.12 7.98 -2.12
N GLU A 60 15.39 9.28 -2.02
CA GLU A 60 16.71 9.79 -1.81
C GLU A 60 17.27 9.51 -0.41
N ILE A 61 16.43 9.59 0.63
CA ILE A 61 16.89 9.55 2.03
C ILE A 61 16.65 8.21 2.73
N ARG A 62 15.71 7.40 2.31
CA ARG A 62 15.26 6.19 3.02
C ARG A 62 16.42 5.26 3.36
N TRP A 63 17.18 4.81 2.39
CA TRP A 63 18.30 3.90 2.63
C TRP A 63 19.49 4.59 3.29
N LYS A 64 19.67 5.89 3.10
CA LYS A 64 20.66 6.66 3.85
C LYS A 64 20.39 6.59 5.35
N VAL A 65 19.13 6.76 5.76
CA VAL A 65 18.75 6.67 7.17
C VAL A 65 18.85 5.24 7.68
N VAL A 66 18.33 4.25 6.91
CA VAL A 66 18.40 2.83 7.28
C VAL A 66 19.86 2.39 7.50
N PHE A 67 20.74 2.69 6.57
CA PHE A 67 22.16 2.33 6.68
C PHE A 67 22.87 3.04 7.83
N SER A 68 22.54 4.30 8.08
CA SER A 68 23.06 5.02 9.24
C SER A 68 22.69 4.35 10.56
N VAL A 69 21.43 3.89 10.69
CA VAL A 69 20.97 3.18 11.90
C VAL A 69 21.64 1.81 12.05
N LEU A 70 21.87 1.12 10.92
CA LEU A 70 22.47 -0.22 10.90
C LEU A 70 24.01 -0.21 10.99
N GLY A 71 24.65 0.95 10.83
CA GLY A 71 26.12 1.04 10.73
C GLY A 71 26.66 0.38 9.45
N VAL A 72 25.90 0.39 8.36
CA VAL A 72 26.26 -0.20 7.06
C VAL A 72 26.79 0.89 6.12
N GLU A 73 27.95 0.66 5.52
CA GLU A 73 28.48 1.51 4.45
C GLU A 73 28.10 0.94 3.09
N CYS A 74 27.21 1.64 2.38
CA CYS A 74 26.75 1.27 1.06
C CYS A 74 26.25 2.51 0.31
N ASP A 75 26.34 2.50 -1.01
CA ASP A 75 25.71 3.52 -1.84
C ASP A 75 24.18 3.39 -1.72
N HIS A 76 23.60 4.30 -0.94
CA HIS A 76 22.17 4.27 -0.60
C HIS A 76 21.27 4.58 -1.81
N LEU A 77 21.73 5.39 -2.78
CA LEU A 77 20.97 5.71 -3.98
C LEU A 77 20.93 4.52 -4.94
N GLU A 78 22.08 3.87 -5.15
CA GLU A 78 22.12 2.65 -5.96
C GLU A 78 21.34 1.51 -5.27
N PHE A 79 21.42 1.41 -3.94
CA PHE A 79 20.62 0.41 -3.20
C PHE A 79 19.12 0.66 -3.35
N GLU A 80 18.66 1.92 -3.23
CA GLU A 80 17.25 2.29 -3.46
C GLU A 80 16.80 1.86 -4.86
N LYS A 81 17.60 2.16 -5.88
CA LYS A 81 17.30 1.77 -7.27
C LYS A 81 17.19 0.24 -7.43
N GLN A 82 18.08 -0.53 -6.83
CA GLN A 82 18.01 -1.99 -6.87
C GLN A 82 16.81 -2.51 -6.06
N PHE A 83 16.53 -1.93 -4.90
CA PHE A 83 15.38 -2.27 -4.08
C PHE A 83 14.06 -2.05 -4.86
N LEU A 84 13.86 -0.87 -5.44
CA LEU A 84 12.65 -0.57 -6.23
C LEU A 84 12.53 -1.46 -7.47
N ARG A 85 13.66 -1.79 -8.12
CA ARG A 85 13.68 -2.74 -9.25
C ARG A 85 13.17 -4.11 -8.84
N PHE A 86 13.61 -4.64 -7.70
CA PHE A 86 13.13 -5.93 -7.22
C PHE A 86 11.71 -5.84 -6.66
N LEU A 87 11.38 -4.77 -5.97
CA LEU A 87 10.02 -4.55 -5.46
C LEU A 87 8.98 -4.52 -6.60
N SER A 88 9.33 -3.90 -7.73
CA SER A 88 8.42 -3.81 -8.88
C SER A 88 8.05 -5.16 -9.50
N VAL A 89 8.82 -6.21 -9.24
CA VAL A 89 8.54 -7.56 -9.75
C VAL A 89 8.14 -8.55 -8.64
N SER A 90 7.98 -8.07 -7.41
CA SER A 90 7.58 -8.89 -6.27
C SER A 90 6.07 -8.87 -6.10
N THR A 91 5.46 -10.06 -6.10
CA THR A 91 4.00 -10.25 -6.18
C THR A 91 3.44 -11.19 -5.12
N ASP A 92 4.10 -11.29 -3.96
CA ASP A 92 3.57 -12.08 -2.85
C ASP A 92 2.18 -11.59 -2.45
N GLU A 93 1.21 -12.51 -2.49
CA GLU A 93 -0.18 -12.21 -2.19
C GLU A 93 -0.48 -12.34 -0.69
N VAL A 94 -1.38 -11.49 -0.21
CA VAL A 94 -2.04 -11.73 1.07
C VAL A 94 -2.96 -12.94 0.94
N ASN A 95 -2.92 -13.82 1.96
CA ASN A 95 -3.72 -15.05 1.93
C ASN A 95 -5.21 -14.75 1.72
N GLY A 96 -5.78 -15.35 0.68
CA GLY A 96 -7.18 -15.19 0.29
C GLY A 96 -7.49 -13.97 -0.59
N ALA A 97 -6.50 -13.13 -0.94
CA ALA A 97 -6.70 -11.93 -1.74
C ALA A 97 -7.28 -12.26 -3.13
N ARG A 98 -6.68 -13.19 -3.85
CA ARG A 98 -7.14 -13.61 -5.19
C ARG A 98 -8.56 -14.18 -5.16
N ASP A 99 -8.88 -15.01 -4.17
CA ASP A 99 -10.21 -15.60 -4.03
C ASP A 99 -11.27 -14.55 -3.66
N LEU A 100 -10.87 -13.54 -2.88
CA LEU A 100 -11.75 -12.41 -2.59
C LEU A 100 -12.00 -11.57 -3.84
N LEU A 101 -10.94 -11.16 -4.55
CA LEU A 101 -11.05 -10.35 -5.77
C LEU A 101 -11.91 -11.04 -6.83
N ARG A 102 -11.71 -12.36 -7.05
CA ARG A 102 -12.55 -13.15 -7.96
C ARG A 102 -14.03 -13.13 -7.55
N TYR A 103 -14.33 -13.29 -6.26
CA TYR A 103 -15.69 -13.24 -5.75
C TYR A 103 -16.32 -11.87 -5.93
N LEU A 104 -15.58 -10.81 -5.59
CA LEU A 104 -16.11 -9.44 -5.64
C LEU A 104 -16.28 -8.94 -7.08
N SER A 105 -15.37 -9.25 -8.00
CA SER A 105 -15.44 -8.77 -9.38
C SER A 105 -16.66 -9.27 -10.15
N GLY A 106 -17.28 -10.35 -9.68
CA GLY A 106 -18.55 -10.85 -10.22
C GLY A 106 -19.81 -10.12 -9.70
N LYS A 107 -19.66 -9.26 -8.69
CA LYS A 107 -20.78 -8.62 -8.00
C LYS A 107 -20.65 -7.09 -7.92
N TYR A 108 -19.43 -6.58 -7.86
CA TYR A 108 -19.11 -5.17 -7.60
C TYR A 108 -18.10 -4.65 -8.60
N GLU A 109 -18.08 -3.35 -8.80
CA GLU A 109 -16.99 -2.66 -9.46
C GLU A 109 -15.86 -2.45 -8.43
N ILE A 110 -14.67 -2.99 -8.68
CA ILE A 110 -13.52 -2.87 -7.80
C ILE A 110 -12.54 -1.86 -8.39
N TYR A 111 -12.12 -0.94 -7.55
CA TYR A 111 -11.05 0.02 -7.86
C TYR A 111 -9.93 -0.09 -6.83
N SER A 112 -8.68 0.00 -7.26
CA SER A 112 -7.58 0.14 -6.29
C SER A 112 -7.47 1.59 -5.83
N ALA A 113 -7.01 1.79 -4.58
CA ALA A 113 -6.75 3.10 -4.00
C ALA A 113 -5.47 3.02 -3.16
N THR A 114 -4.35 3.50 -3.69
CA THR A 114 -3.03 3.31 -3.10
C THR A 114 -2.20 4.59 -3.05
N ASN A 115 -1.39 4.73 -1.98
CA ASN A 115 -0.36 5.76 -1.86
C ASN A 115 0.99 5.30 -2.46
N GLY A 116 1.05 4.15 -3.12
CA GLY A 116 2.24 3.67 -3.80
C GLY A 116 2.53 4.42 -5.11
N THR A 117 3.71 4.14 -5.70
CA THR A 117 4.10 4.76 -6.98
C THR A 117 3.48 4.04 -8.17
N SER A 118 3.07 4.81 -9.17
CA SER A 118 2.32 4.33 -10.34
C SER A 118 2.98 3.15 -11.03
N LYS A 119 4.23 3.32 -11.44
CA LYS A 119 4.97 2.28 -12.16
C LYS A 119 5.07 0.96 -11.39
N ILE A 120 5.31 1.04 -10.07
CA ILE A 120 5.46 -0.16 -9.24
C ILE A 120 4.12 -0.86 -9.07
N GLN A 121 3.06 -0.13 -8.77
CA GLN A 121 1.75 -0.72 -8.52
C GLN A 121 1.15 -1.34 -9.78
N HIS A 122 1.24 -0.68 -10.94
CA HIS A 122 0.83 -1.26 -12.21
C HIS A 122 1.58 -2.56 -12.51
N THR A 123 2.91 -2.52 -12.44
CA THR A 123 3.73 -3.72 -12.77
C THR A 123 3.43 -4.89 -11.83
N ARG A 124 3.29 -4.64 -10.53
CA ARG A 124 3.00 -5.70 -9.55
C ARG A 124 1.61 -6.31 -9.74
N LEU A 125 0.59 -5.50 -10.03
CA LEU A 125 -0.75 -6.03 -10.31
C LEU A 125 -0.80 -6.81 -11.62
N GLU A 126 -0.15 -6.33 -12.69
CA GLU A 126 -0.03 -7.05 -13.95
C GLU A 126 0.69 -8.39 -13.79
N LEU A 127 1.86 -8.41 -13.13
CA LEU A 127 2.64 -9.65 -12.92
C LEU A 127 1.94 -10.65 -12.01
N SER A 128 1.05 -10.18 -11.12
CA SER A 128 0.22 -11.06 -10.30
C SER A 128 -1.09 -11.47 -10.97
N ASP A 129 -1.37 -11.04 -12.19
CA ASP A 129 -2.68 -11.22 -12.86
C ASP A 129 -3.87 -10.72 -12.01
N MET A 130 -3.65 -9.73 -11.15
CA MET A 130 -4.72 -9.16 -10.32
C MET A 130 -5.35 -7.92 -10.94
N ASP A 131 -4.69 -7.26 -11.88
CA ASP A 131 -5.18 -6.09 -12.62
C ASP A 131 -6.54 -6.36 -13.27
N GLN A 132 -6.76 -7.57 -13.77
CA GLN A 132 -8.01 -8.00 -14.40
C GLN A 132 -9.26 -7.88 -13.51
N TYR A 133 -9.11 -7.83 -12.20
CA TYR A 133 -10.24 -7.70 -11.27
C TYR A 133 -10.65 -6.25 -11.02
N PHE A 134 -9.80 -5.29 -11.38
CA PHE A 134 -10.04 -3.86 -11.15
C PHE A 134 -10.60 -3.18 -12.40
N ARG A 135 -11.58 -2.31 -12.21
CA ARG A 135 -12.10 -1.42 -13.26
C ARG A 135 -11.19 -0.22 -13.50
N GLY A 136 -10.35 0.10 -12.52
CA GLY A 136 -9.38 1.18 -12.60
C GLY A 136 -8.57 1.30 -11.32
N MET A 137 -7.55 2.14 -11.38
CA MET A 137 -6.62 2.38 -10.29
C MET A 137 -6.61 3.86 -9.92
N PHE A 138 -6.72 4.11 -8.62
CA PHE A 138 -6.53 5.43 -8.03
C PHE A 138 -5.19 5.43 -7.30
N ILE A 139 -4.19 5.96 -7.97
CA ILE A 139 -2.82 6.02 -7.47
C ILE A 139 -2.51 7.46 -7.12
N SER A 140 -2.09 7.72 -5.88
CA SER A 140 -1.85 9.06 -5.36
C SER A 140 -0.85 9.86 -6.22
N GLU A 141 0.21 9.23 -6.74
CA GLU A 141 1.17 9.86 -7.63
C GLU A 141 0.50 10.38 -8.93
N GLU A 142 -0.50 9.67 -9.45
CA GLU A 142 -1.24 10.06 -10.66
C GLU A 142 -2.33 11.10 -10.39
N LEU A 143 -2.87 11.09 -9.17
CA LEU A 143 -3.91 12.02 -8.74
C LEU A 143 -3.34 13.35 -8.26
N GLY A 144 -2.08 13.35 -7.80
CA GLY A 144 -1.44 14.50 -7.16
C GLY A 144 -1.85 14.72 -5.70
N PHE A 145 -2.66 13.81 -5.16
CA PHE A 145 -3.14 13.83 -3.78
C PHE A 145 -3.05 12.43 -3.18
N SER A 146 -2.78 12.33 -1.88
CA SER A 146 -2.65 11.06 -1.17
C SER A 146 -3.76 10.83 -0.15
N LYS A 147 -4.10 9.56 0.13
CA LYS A 147 -4.88 9.21 1.31
C LYS A 147 -4.13 9.71 2.56
N PRO A 148 -4.78 10.27 3.57
CA PRO A 148 -6.22 10.36 3.78
C PRO A 148 -6.85 11.69 3.31
N SER A 149 -6.17 12.50 2.48
CA SER A 149 -6.66 13.84 2.13
C SER A 149 -8.02 13.80 1.41
N ARG A 150 -8.85 14.81 1.66
CA ARG A 150 -10.16 14.96 1.01
C ARG A 150 -10.01 15.05 -0.50
N GLU A 151 -8.98 15.76 -0.96
CA GLU A 151 -8.68 15.97 -2.38
C GLU A 151 -8.41 14.65 -3.12
N PHE A 152 -7.84 13.65 -2.43
CA PHE A 152 -7.67 12.31 -3.00
C PHE A 152 -9.04 11.69 -3.36
N TYR A 153 -10.01 11.75 -2.45
CA TYR A 153 -11.35 11.20 -2.68
C TYR A 153 -12.13 12.03 -3.69
N ASP A 154 -12.03 13.36 -3.67
CA ASP A 154 -12.62 14.24 -4.67
C ASP A 154 -12.14 13.85 -6.08
N ALA A 155 -10.83 13.64 -6.28
CA ALA A 155 -10.25 13.22 -7.54
C ALA A 155 -10.69 11.78 -7.94
N CYS A 156 -10.85 10.86 -6.97
CA CYS A 156 -11.39 9.53 -7.25
C CYS A 156 -12.83 9.62 -7.77
N PHE A 157 -13.70 10.34 -7.10
CA PHE A 157 -15.11 10.48 -7.49
C PHE A 157 -15.26 11.24 -8.82
N GLU A 158 -14.43 12.23 -9.09
CA GLU A 158 -14.38 12.91 -10.38
C GLU A 158 -14.02 11.93 -11.51
N ARG A 159 -12.99 11.09 -11.34
CA ARG A 159 -12.62 10.04 -12.31
C ARG A 159 -13.71 8.97 -12.48
N LEU A 160 -14.50 8.71 -11.45
CA LEU A 160 -15.71 7.86 -11.53
C LEU A 160 -16.87 8.54 -12.26
N GLY A 161 -16.73 9.82 -12.64
CA GLY A 161 -17.80 10.59 -13.28
C GLY A 161 -18.97 10.87 -12.34
N ASN A 162 -18.72 10.90 -11.03
CA ASN A 162 -19.73 11.07 -9.97
C ASN A 162 -20.94 10.13 -10.08
N ARG A 163 -20.69 8.89 -10.56
CA ARG A 163 -21.73 7.87 -10.76
C ARG A 163 -22.21 7.23 -9.46
N PHE A 164 -21.45 7.34 -8.40
CA PHE A 164 -21.73 6.74 -7.10
C PHE A 164 -21.82 7.82 -6.03
N LEU A 165 -22.65 7.58 -5.03
CA LEU A 165 -22.63 8.36 -3.80
C LEU A 165 -21.60 7.75 -2.82
N PRO A 166 -20.98 8.53 -1.92
CA PRO A 166 -20.02 8.01 -0.96
C PRO A 166 -20.55 6.81 -0.15
N GLU A 167 -21.81 6.85 0.29
CA GLU A 167 -22.47 5.77 1.04
C GLU A 167 -22.69 4.48 0.24
N GLU A 168 -22.55 4.50 -1.07
CA GLU A 168 -22.61 3.32 -1.96
C GLU A 168 -21.25 2.65 -2.14
N VAL A 169 -20.20 3.26 -1.61
CA VAL A 169 -18.81 2.81 -1.74
C VAL A 169 -18.29 2.26 -0.41
N MET A 170 -17.46 1.23 -0.47
CA MET A 170 -16.72 0.71 0.67
C MET A 170 -15.22 0.80 0.42
N ALA A 171 -14.52 1.48 1.31
CA ALA A 171 -13.05 1.47 1.38
C ALA A 171 -12.60 0.25 2.20
N VAL A 172 -11.66 -0.51 1.66
CA VAL A 172 -11.06 -1.67 2.34
C VAL A 172 -9.55 -1.50 2.32
N GLY A 173 -8.92 -1.50 3.49
CA GLY A 173 -7.47 -1.36 3.61
C GLY A 173 -6.97 -1.73 5.00
N ASN A 174 -5.65 -1.68 5.20
CA ASN A 174 -4.99 -2.13 6.44
C ASN A 174 -4.56 -0.98 7.36
N SER A 175 -4.64 0.26 6.91
CA SER A 175 -4.18 1.43 7.66
C SER A 175 -5.35 2.20 8.28
N PRO A 176 -5.45 2.30 9.63
CA PRO A 176 -6.42 3.17 10.28
C PRO A 176 -6.30 4.64 9.85
N ASP A 177 -5.06 5.12 9.67
CA ASP A 177 -4.78 6.53 9.41
C ASP A 177 -5.11 6.90 7.95
N THR A 178 -4.73 6.07 6.98
CA THR A 178 -4.83 6.41 5.55
C THR A 178 -6.06 5.84 4.86
N ASP A 179 -6.42 4.57 5.15
CA ASP A 179 -7.52 3.90 4.45
C ASP A 179 -8.87 4.15 5.12
N ILE A 180 -8.88 4.27 6.46
CA ILE A 180 -10.13 4.34 7.23
C ILE A 180 -10.51 5.77 7.54
N ALA A 181 -9.61 6.54 8.18
CA ALA A 181 -9.95 7.87 8.67
C ALA A 181 -10.46 8.80 7.56
N GLY A 182 -9.70 8.95 6.47
CA GLY A 182 -10.06 9.83 5.37
C GLY A 182 -11.31 9.38 4.61
N ALA A 183 -11.46 8.06 4.37
CA ALA A 183 -12.64 7.50 3.71
C ALA A 183 -13.92 7.75 4.54
N ARG A 184 -13.82 7.54 5.84
CA ARG A 184 -14.92 7.78 6.78
C ARG A 184 -15.31 9.25 6.85
N GLU A 185 -14.33 10.16 6.94
CA GLU A 185 -14.58 11.60 6.92
C GLU A 185 -15.26 12.06 5.62
N TYR A 186 -14.95 11.36 4.53
CA TYR A 186 -15.57 11.60 3.22
C TYR A 186 -17.00 11.06 3.11
N GLY A 187 -17.44 10.19 4.04
CA GLY A 187 -18.76 9.55 4.05
C GLY A 187 -18.80 8.17 3.37
N ILE A 188 -17.64 7.58 3.11
CA ILE A 188 -17.49 6.24 2.53
C ILE A 188 -17.54 5.20 3.66
N LYS A 189 -18.24 4.09 3.45
CA LYS A 189 -18.20 2.94 4.38
C LYS A 189 -16.80 2.35 4.43
N THR A 190 -16.39 1.88 5.61
CA THR A 190 -15.02 1.45 5.85
C THR A 190 -14.94 0.03 6.39
N CYS A 191 -13.94 -0.71 5.90
CA CYS A 191 -13.58 -2.03 6.41
C CYS A 191 -12.06 -2.09 6.65
N LEU A 192 -11.64 -2.13 7.91
CA LEU A 192 -10.25 -2.31 8.28
C LEU A 192 -9.88 -3.79 8.19
N PHE A 193 -8.85 -4.09 7.40
CA PHE A 193 -8.19 -5.40 7.40
C PHE A 193 -7.06 -5.42 8.43
N ASP A 194 -7.36 -5.83 9.65
CA ASP A 194 -6.41 -5.93 10.78
C ASP A 194 -5.91 -7.36 10.97
N LYS A 195 -5.10 -7.85 10.04
CA LYS A 195 -4.51 -9.20 10.04
C LYS A 195 -3.80 -9.55 11.38
N LYS A 196 -3.17 -8.55 12.01
CA LYS A 196 -2.37 -8.72 13.23
C LYS A 196 -3.14 -8.38 14.51
N LYS A 197 -4.41 -7.99 14.42
CA LYS A 197 -5.28 -7.56 15.53
C LYS A 197 -4.67 -6.46 16.39
N LYS A 198 -4.07 -5.48 15.75
CA LYS A 198 -3.40 -4.35 16.40
C LYS A 198 -4.35 -3.20 16.76
N TYR A 199 -5.48 -3.11 16.07
CA TYR A 199 -6.38 -1.96 16.08
C TYR A 199 -7.83 -2.34 16.40
N PRO A 200 -8.08 -3.06 17.53
CA PRO A 200 -9.42 -3.57 17.85
C PRO A 200 -10.45 -2.44 18.09
N ASP A 201 -9.96 -1.25 18.46
CA ASP A 201 -10.78 -0.07 18.76
C ASP A 201 -10.80 0.95 17.61
N CYS A 202 -10.37 0.55 16.39
CA CYS A 202 -10.42 1.42 15.23
C CYS A 202 -11.87 1.79 14.91
N ASP A 203 -12.10 3.09 14.63
CA ASP A 203 -13.42 3.61 14.27
C ASP A 203 -13.75 3.34 12.79
N ALA A 204 -13.71 2.04 12.40
CA ALA A 204 -14.17 1.54 11.11
C ALA A 204 -15.55 0.92 11.24
N ASP A 205 -16.36 0.93 10.16
CA ASP A 205 -17.67 0.27 10.19
C ASP A 205 -17.54 -1.24 10.37
N TYR A 206 -16.46 -1.82 9.84
CA TYR A 206 -16.12 -3.24 9.98
C TYR A 206 -14.63 -3.40 10.24
N ILE A 207 -14.27 -4.38 11.08
CA ILE A 207 -12.89 -4.82 11.31
C ILE A 207 -12.83 -6.31 11.04
N ILE A 208 -11.98 -6.72 10.11
CA ILE A 208 -11.77 -8.12 9.73
C ILE A 208 -10.31 -8.52 9.94
N SER A 209 -10.05 -9.78 10.26
CA SER A 209 -8.70 -10.34 10.39
C SER A 209 -8.33 -11.29 9.25
N ARG A 210 -9.30 -11.72 8.47
CA ARG A 210 -9.14 -12.52 7.26
C ARG A 210 -9.96 -11.91 6.14
N LEU A 211 -9.40 -11.83 4.96
CA LEU A 211 -10.08 -11.28 3.79
C LEU A 211 -11.38 -12.03 3.42
N SER A 212 -11.46 -13.33 3.76
CA SER A 212 -12.69 -14.11 3.54
C SER A 212 -13.90 -13.59 4.31
N GLU A 213 -13.70 -12.92 5.45
CA GLU A 213 -14.78 -12.36 6.27
C GLU A 213 -15.54 -11.23 5.53
N LEU A 214 -14.87 -10.54 4.58
CA LEU A 214 -15.52 -9.51 3.77
C LEU A 214 -16.68 -10.09 2.91
N LYS A 215 -16.63 -11.37 2.56
CA LYS A 215 -17.72 -12.05 1.81
C LYS A 215 -19.00 -12.22 2.62
N GLU A 216 -18.90 -12.13 3.94
CA GLU A 216 -20.04 -12.24 4.87
C GLU A 216 -20.69 -10.86 5.13
N ILE A 217 -19.91 -9.79 4.85
CA ILE A 217 -20.34 -8.38 5.02
C ILE A 217 -21.03 -7.87 3.73
N LEU A 218 -20.55 -8.31 2.57
CA LEU A 218 -21.00 -7.94 1.24
C LEU A 218 -21.80 -9.09 0.59
#